data_a517c604459887106da6528f63deb415
#
_entry.id   a517c604459887106da6528f63deb415
#
_cell.length_a   1.000
_cell.length_b   1.000
_cell.length_c   1.000
_cell.angle_alpha   90.00
_cell.angle_beta   90.00
_cell.angle_gamma   90.00
#
_symmetry.space_group_name_H-M   'P 1'
#
loop_
_entity.id
_entity.type
_entity.pdbx_description
1 polymer ?
#
loop_
_entity_poly.entity_id
_entity_poly.type
_entity_poly.pdbx_seq_one_letter_code
_entity_poly.pdbx_strand_id
1 'polypeptide(L)'
;MLKKYCKLSDSNFCNMNYIVYSPKGKVNNLPLLLFLHGIGERGNRVEDVEKYALPKYMNKFNIPYIVVAPQCTNNNFWDYHLREVEKILEEVYKEYKYDKNRVCILGCSMGAFGAWNYIMSRPELFKGIVSVSGGIMLPIDKTLLPLREKAILIYHGSDDDIIDVNESIQAYNKLKNVDSKNIELKIIENEKELNVTYHGIKKLLNSS
;
A
#
# COMPACT_ATOMS: atom_id res chain seq x y z
N MET A 1 19.09 2.71 1.44
CA MET A 1 18.24 3.35 2.49
C MET A 1 18.63 2.86 3.87
N LEU A 2 18.28 3.59 4.92
CA LEU A 2 18.31 3.09 6.30
C LEU A 2 17.07 2.24 6.56
N LYS A 3 17.20 1.18 7.37
CA LYS A 3 16.11 0.29 7.73
C LYS A 3 16.02 0.17 9.25
N LYS A 4 14.80 0.25 9.78
CA LYS A 4 14.51 0.09 11.20
C LYS A 4 13.36 -0.89 11.39
N TYR A 5 13.56 -1.94 12.18
CA TYR A 5 12.50 -2.83 12.64
C TYR A 5 11.87 -2.25 13.89
N CYS A 6 10.55 -2.18 13.91
CA CYS A 6 9.77 -1.56 14.96
C CYS A 6 8.63 -2.49 15.39
N LYS A 7 8.07 -2.21 16.56
CA LYS A 7 6.90 -2.92 17.08
C LYS A 7 5.95 -1.92 17.72
N LEU A 8 4.71 -1.92 17.29
CA LEU A 8 3.62 -1.24 18.00
C LEU A 8 3.34 -2.02 19.28
N SER A 9 3.51 -1.38 20.44
CA SER A 9 3.31 -1.99 21.75
C SER A 9 2.40 -1.07 22.59
N ASP A 10 1.14 -0.99 22.22
CA ASP A 10 0.11 -0.23 22.93
C ASP A 10 -0.94 -1.23 23.44
N SER A 11 -1.26 -1.19 24.74
CA SER A 11 -2.21 -2.12 25.38
C SER A 11 -3.63 -2.07 24.80
N ASN A 12 -3.98 -1.00 24.08
CA ASN A 12 -5.27 -0.82 23.43
C ASN A 12 -5.32 -1.42 22.00
N PHE A 13 -4.18 -1.91 21.47
CA PHE A 13 -4.04 -2.43 20.13
C PHE A 13 -3.35 -3.78 20.16
N CYS A 14 -3.50 -4.56 19.09
CA CYS A 14 -2.69 -5.75 18.93
C CYS A 14 -1.23 -5.38 18.69
N ASN A 15 -0.32 -6.21 19.18
CA ASN A 15 1.11 -6.07 18.89
C ASN A 15 1.33 -6.29 17.39
N MET A 16 1.75 -5.23 16.68
CA MET A 16 2.02 -5.29 15.25
C MET A 16 3.48 -4.91 14.99
N ASN A 17 4.19 -5.76 14.28
CA ASN A 17 5.53 -5.45 13.82
C ASN A 17 5.48 -4.61 12.54
N TYR A 18 6.47 -3.74 12.34
CA TYR A 18 6.57 -2.96 11.10
C TYR A 18 8.02 -2.60 10.79
N ILE A 19 8.29 -2.31 9.52
CA ILE A 19 9.59 -1.85 9.05
C ILE A 19 9.44 -0.40 8.59
N VAL A 20 10.40 0.44 8.96
CA VAL A 20 10.54 1.78 8.40
C VAL A 20 11.81 1.84 7.56
N TYR A 21 11.66 2.24 6.31
CA TYR A 21 12.77 2.58 5.43
C TYR A 21 12.83 4.09 5.27
N SER A 22 14.01 4.66 5.42
CA SER A 22 14.23 6.11 5.22
C SER A 22 15.46 6.37 4.38
N PRO A 23 15.51 7.46 3.60
CA PRO A 23 16.73 7.87 2.94
C PRO A 23 17.84 8.14 3.94
N LYS A 24 19.11 8.04 3.50
CA LYS A 24 20.24 8.51 4.29
C LYS A 24 20.25 10.04 4.34
N GLY A 25 20.55 10.62 5.49
CA GLY A 25 20.64 12.06 5.69
C GLY A 25 19.39 12.69 6.30
N LYS A 26 19.07 13.94 5.93
CA LYS A 26 17.95 14.69 6.50
C LYS A 26 16.62 14.14 5.97
N VAL A 27 15.72 13.71 6.87
CA VAL A 27 14.46 13.02 6.55
C VAL A 27 13.20 13.83 6.87
N ASN A 28 13.34 15.11 7.23
CA ASN A 28 12.18 15.93 7.57
C ASN A 28 11.39 16.33 6.33
N ASN A 29 10.08 16.35 6.46
CA ASN A 29 9.15 16.78 5.41
C ASN A 29 9.22 15.96 4.10
N LEU A 30 9.60 14.68 4.19
CA LEU A 30 9.56 13.76 3.06
C LEU A 30 8.14 13.20 2.87
N PRO A 31 7.76 12.83 1.64
CA PRO A 31 6.53 12.06 1.43
C PRO A 31 6.63 10.70 2.10
N LEU A 32 5.47 10.10 2.39
CA LEU A 32 5.38 8.77 2.97
C LEU A 32 4.62 7.83 2.04
N LEU A 33 5.13 6.61 1.91
CA LEU A 33 4.46 5.50 1.27
C LEU A 33 4.15 4.41 2.31
N LEU A 34 2.87 4.18 2.56
CA LEU A 34 2.40 3.04 3.35
C LEU A 34 2.31 1.83 2.43
N PHE A 35 2.97 0.74 2.78
CA PHE A 35 2.94 -0.51 2.02
C PHE A 35 2.18 -1.59 2.77
N LEU A 36 1.18 -2.20 2.14
CA LEU A 36 0.42 -3.34 2.65
C LEU A 36 0.74 -4.60 1.83
N HIS A 37 1.28 -5.61 2.48
CA HIS A 37 1.74 -6.85 1.87
C HIS A 37 0.60 -7.85 1.58
N GLY A 38 0.89 -8.89 0.83
CA GLY A 38 0.00 -10.00 0.51
C GLY A 38 -0.19 -10.99 1.66
N ILE A 39 -0.90 -12.07 1.37
CA ILE A 39 -1.25 -13.09 2.39
C ILE A 39 -0.03 -13.88 2.88
N GLY A 40 0.99 -14.04 2.03
CA GLY A 40 2.17 -14.85 2.30
C GLY A 40 3.15 -14.26 3.31
N GLU A 41 3.05 -12.97 3.62
CA GLU A 41 3.94 -12.27 4.56
C GLU A 41 3.31 -12.04 5.93
N ARG A 42 2.08 -12.55 6.16
CA ARG A 42 1.43 -12.49 7.48
C ARG A 42 2.28 -13.21 8.53
N GLY A 43 2.22 -12.73 9.76
CA GLY A 43 2.93 -13.40 10.84
C GLY A 43 3.35 -12.50 11.99
N ASN A 44 4.42 -12.95 12.63
CA ASN A 44 5.07 -12.25 13.75
C ASN A 44 6.59 -12.07 13.55
N ARG A 45 7.10 -12.48 12.39
CA ARG A 45 8.49 -12.27 11.96
C ARG A 45 8.52 -11.17 10.92
N VAL A 46 8.87 -9.98 11.33
CA VAL A 46 8.79 -8.80 10.47
C VAL A 46 9.66 -8.89 9.20
N GLU A 47 10.71 -9.71 9.23
CA GLU A 47 11.57 -9.98 8.08
C GLU A 47 10.81 -10.65 6.93
N ASP A 48 9.71 -11.34 7.24
CA ASP A 48 8.88 -11.98 6.21
C ASP A 48 8.24 -10.96 5.26
N VAL A 49 8.04 -9.71 5.71
CA VAL A 49 7.56 -8.60 4.87
C VAL A 49 8.53 -8.28 3.71
N GLU A 50 9.80 -8.65 3.85
CA GLU A 50 10.82 -8.42 2.82
C GLU A 50 10.94 -9.55 1.78
N LYS A 51 10.10 -10.59 1.85
CA LYS A 51 10.15 -11.72 0.90
C LYS A 51 9.75 -11.32 -0.51
N TYR A 52 8.77 -10.44 -0.63
CA TYR A 52 8.14 -10.08 -1.89
C TYR A 52 7.93 -8.57 -2.03
N ALA A 53 7.42 -8.17 -3.17
CA ALA A 53 6.96 -6.81 -3.47
C ALA A 53 8.00 -5.70 -3.19
N LEU A 54 7.53 -4.52 -2.80
CA LEU A 54 8.37 -3.33 -2.61
C LEU A 54 9.50 -3.54 -1.58
N PRO A 55 9.25 -4.09 -0.38
CA PRO A 55 10.31 -4.24 0.64
C PRO A 55 11.51 -5.05 0.16
N LYS A 56 11.30 -6.09 -0.66
CA LYS A 56 12.37 -6.93 -1.24
C LYS A 56 13.42 -6.11 -2.01
N TYR A 57 12.99 -4.99 -2.59
CA TYR A 57 13.82 -4.19 -3.49
C TYR A 57 14.36 -2.92 -2.83
N MET A 58 13.97 -2.59 -1.59
CA MET A 58 14.33 -1.34 -0.93
C MET A 58 15.84 -1.10 -0.82
N ASN A 59 16.65 -2.17 -0.77
CA ASN A 59 18.11 -2.03 -0.76
C ASN A 59 18.70 -1.66 -2.14
N LYS A 60 17.95 -1.86 -3.22
CA LYS A 60 18.38 -1.60 -4.60
C LYS A 60 18.04 -0.18 -5.07
N PHE A 61 17.12 0.49 -4.39
CA PHE A 61 16.63 1.80 -4.77
C PHE A 61 16.96 2.83 -3.70
N ASN A 62 17.24 4.05 -4.12
CA ASN A 62 17.36 5.20 -3.24
C ASN A 62 16.18 6.13 -3.53
N ILE A 63 15.04 5.86 -2.90
CA ILE A 63 13.82 6.64 -3.12
C ILE A 63 13.71 7.77 -2.09
N PRO A 64 13.23 8.96 -2.48
CA PRO A 64 13.09 10.10 -1.60
C PRO A 64 11.80 10.05 -0.76
N TYR A 65 11.44 8.87 -0.28
CA TYR A 65 10.24 8.61 0.51
C TYR A 65 10.61 7.92 1.83
N ILE A 66 9.80 8.16 2.86
CA ILE A 66 9.72 7.26 4.00
C ILE A 66 8.75 6.14 3.62
N VAL A 67 9.18 4.89 3.75
CA VAL A 67 8.30 3.74 3.50
C VAL A 67 8.01 3.04 4.81
N VAL A 68 6.73 2.84 5.10
CA VAL A 68 6.24 2.13 6.27
C VAL A 68 5.58 0.84 5.82
N ALA A 69 6.08 -0.29 6.28
CA ALA A 69 5.62 -1.62 5.93
C ALA A 69 5.23 -2.40 7.19
N PRO A 70 3.98 -2.27 7.68
CA PRO A 70 3.49 -3.07 8.79
C PRO A 70 3.32 -4.53 8.38
N GLN A 71 3.34 -5.45 9.37
CA GLN A 71 3.06 -6.86 9.18
C GLN A 71 1.67 -7.22 9.72
N CYS A 72 0.78 -7.63 8.84
CA CYS A 72 -0.51 -8.19 9.22
C CYS A 72 -0.31 -9.47 10.04
N THR A 73 -1.06 -9.63 11.11
CA THR A 73 -0.95 -10.79 11.99
C THR A 73 -1.46 -12.07 11.32
N ASN A 74 -1.02 -13.22 11.84
CA ASN A 74 -1.51 -14.52 11.38
C ASN A 74 -3.05 -14.60 11.48
N ASN A 75 -3.66 -15.25 10.49
CA ASN A 75 -5.10 -15.51 10.41
C ASN A 75 -6.00 -14.26 10.35
N ASN A 76 -5.43 -13.09 10.09
CA ASN A 76 -6.17 -11.85 9.92
C ASN A 76 -6.00 -11.27 8.51
N PHE A 77 -6.80 -10.24 8.24
CA PHE A 77 -6.78 -9.42 7.04
C PHE A 77 -6.60 -7.96 7.42
N TRP A 78 -6.21 -7.11 6.47
CA TRP A 78 -5.93 -5.69 6.72
C TRP A 78 -7.11 -4.91 7.27
N ASP A 79 -8.34 -5.33 6.96
CA ASP A 79 -9.57 -4.68 7.44
C ASP A 79 -9.69 -4.66 8.97
N TYR A 80 -9.09 -5.61 9.64
CA TYR A 80 -9.06 -5.69 11.10
C TYR A 80 -7.95 -4.87 11.75
N HIS A 81 -7.06 -4.29 10.94
CA HIS A 81 -5.84 -3.62 11.42
C HIS A 81 -5.73 -2.14 11.06
N LEU A 82 -6.80 -1.52 10.55
CA LEU A 82 -6.75 -0.11 10.12
C LEU A 82 -6.37 0.83 11.27
N ARG A 83 -6.86 0.56 12.49
CA ARG A 83 -6.56 1.37 13.68
C ARG A 83 -5.10 1.24 14.12
N GLU A 84 -4.56 0.03 14.09
CA GLU A 84 -3.14 -0.23 14.37
C GLU A 84 -2.23 0.45 13.35
N VAL A 85 -2.60 0.41 12.07
CA VAL A 85 -1.86 1.10 11.01
C VAL A 85 -1.89 2.62 11.20
N GLU A 86 -3.03 3.21 11.57
CA GLU A 86 -3.10 4.63 11.91
C GLU A 86 -2.17 4.98 13.08
N LYS A 87 -2.14 4.13 14.11
CA LYS A 87 -1.26 4.34 15.27
C LYS A 87 0.21 4.26 14.90
N ILE A 88 0.58 3.31 14.03
CA ILE A 88 1.94 3.22 13.48
C ILE A 88 2.30 4.50 12.72
N LEU A 89 1.41 5.03 11.89
CA LEU A 89 1.66 6.29 11.17
C LEU A 89 1.86 7.47 12.13
N GLU A 90 1.12 7.53 13.25
CA GLU A 90 1.34 8.53 14.29
C GLU A 90 2.71 8.42 14.95
N GLU A 91 3.16 7.19 15.28
CA GLU A 91 4.49 6.96 15.85
C GLU A 91 5.61 7.33 14.88
N VAL A 92 5.48 6.92 13.63
CA VAL A 92 6.43 7.27 12.55
C VAL A 92 6.47 8.79 12.36
N TYR A 93 5.33 9.49 12.44
CA TYR A 93 5.30 10.95 12.35
C TYR A 93 6.07 11.62 13.50
N LYS A 94 5.99 11.11 14.71
CA LYS A 94 6.73 11.68 15.85
C LYS A 94 8.24 11.64 15.63
N GLU A 95 8.74 10.58 14.98
CA GLU A 95 10.18 10.40 14.73
C GLU A 95 10.66 11.09 13.45
N TYR A 96 9.93 10.92 12.34
CA TYR A 96 10.41 11.30 11.01
C TYR A 96 9.85 12.62 10.50
N LYS A 97 8.77 13.15 11.10
CA LYS A 97 8.13 14.42 10.68
C LYS A 97 7.87 14.45 9.17
N TYR A 98 7.32 13.36 8.62
CA TYR A 98 6.95 13.28 7.21
C TYR A 98 5.86 14.30 6.84
N ASP A 99 5.73 14.60 5.56
CA ASP A 99 4.69 15.50 5.06
C ASP A 99 3.32 14.77 5.00
N LYS A 100 2.44 15.10 5.93
CA LYS A 100 1.07 14.54 6.01
C LYS A 100 0.22 14.83 4.77
N ASN A 101 0.59 15.83 3.96
CA ASN A 101 -0.11 16.14 2.71
C ASN A 101 0.42 15.33 1.53
N ARG A 102 1.47 14.52 1.71
CA ARG A 102 2.07 13.67 0.68
C ARG A 102 2.21 12.21 1.14
N VAL A 103 1.08 11.66 1.58
CA VAL A 103 0.99 10.25 1.97
C VAL A 103 0.26 9.47 0.89
N CYS A 104 0.89 8.40 0.39
CA CYS A 104 0.29 7.45 -0.54
C CYS A 104 0.23 6.06 0.09
N ILE A 105 -0.66 5.22 -0.43
CA ILE A 105 -0.77 3.82 -0.02
C ILE A 105 -0.52 2.91 -1.22
N LEU A 106 0.26 1.85 -1.02
CA LEU A 106 0.50 0.79 -1.99
C LEU A 106 0.12 -0.54 -1.37
N GLY A 107 -0.70 -1.31 -2.07
CA GLY A 107 -1.06 -2.66 -1.65
C GLY A 107 -0.86 -3.68 -2.75
N CYS A 108 -0.46 -4.91 -2.36
CA CYS A 108 -0.31 -6.03 -3.27
C CYS A 108 -1.20 -7.19 -2.80
N SER A 109 -1.98 -7.81 -3.73
CA SER A 109 -2.84 -8.95 -3.42
C SER A 109 -3.80 -8.63 -2.27
N MET A 110 -3.80 -9.42 -1.20
CA MET A 110 -4.54 -9.12 0.04
C MET A 110 -4.33 -7.67 0.51
N GLY A 111 -3.11 -7.14 0.36
CA GLY A 111 -2.79 -5.75 0.70
C GLY A 111 -3.44 -4.73 -0.22
N ALA A 112 -3.71 -5.08 -1.48
CA ALA A 112 -4.42 -4.21 -2.40
C ALA A 112 -5.88 -4.02 -1.99
N PHE A 113 -6.57 -5.10 -1.60
CA PHE A 113 -7.92 -5.02 -1.03
C PHE A 113 -7.94 -4.19 0.26
N GLY A 114 -6.96 -4.41 1.15
CA GLY A 114 -6.80 -3.60 2.36
C GLY A 114 -6.53 -2.13 2.07
N ALA A 115 -5.70 -1.83 1.06
CA ALA A 115 -5.41 -0.45 0.65
C ALA A 115 -6.66 0.28 0.11
N TRP A 116 -7.48 -0.40 -0.69
CA TRP A 116 -8.77 0.14 -1.13
C TRP A 116 -9.71 0.43 0.05
N ASN A 117 -9.85 -0.52 0.96
CA ASN A 117 -10.67 -0.33 2.16
C ASN A 117 -10.18 0.85 3.00
N TYR A 118 -8.86 0.99 3.13
CA TYR A 118 -8.29 2.05 3.96
C TYR A 118 -8.47 3.43 3.32
N ILE A 119 -8.12 3.61 2.04
CA ILE A 119 -8.31 4.91 1.38
C ILE A 119 -9.80 5.32 1.28
N MET A 120 -10.71 4.35 1.15
CA MET A 120 -12.15 4.63 1.16
C MET A 120 -12.67 4.99 2.55
N SER A 121 -12.11 4.41 3.60
CA SER A 121 -12.50 4.69 4.99
C SER A 121 -11.91 6.01 5.50
N ARG A 122 -10.71 6.37 5.04
CA ARG A 122 -9.94 7.56 5.49
C ARG A 122 -9.34 8.30 4.29
N PRO A 123 -10.17 8.79 3.36
CA PRO A 123 -9.68 9.42 2.14
C PRO A 123 -8.84 10.68 2.41
N GLU A 124 -9.04 11.35 3.53
CA GLU A 124 -8.28 12.54 3.92
C GLU A 124 -6.80 12.26 4.23
N LEU A 125 -6.46 11.02 4.60
CA LEU A 125 -5.07 10.65 4.92
C LEU A 125 -4.20 10.48 3.68
N PHE A 126 -4.78 10.16 2.52
CA PHE A 126 -4.02 9.74 1.35
C PHE A 126 -4.20 10.66 0.15
N LYS A 127 -3.12 10.92 -0.57
CA LYS A 127 -3.14 11.62 -1.87
C LYS A 127 -3.39 10.67 -3.04
N GLY A 128 -3.08 9.40 -2.87
CA GLY A 128 -3.29 8.41 -3.91
C GLY A 128 -3.07 6.99 -3.43
N ILE A 129 -3.38 6.08 -4.33
CA ILE A 129 -3.25 4.63 -4.14
C ILE A 129 -2.56 3.98 -5.33
N VAL A 130 -1.73 2.99 -5.04
CA VAL A 130 -1.26 2.00 -6.02
C VAL A 130 -1.80 0.65 -5.61
N SER A 131 -2.62 0.06 -6.46
CA SER A 131 -3.19 -1.27 -6.27
C SER A 131 -2.54 -2.24 -7.24
N VAL A 132 -1.97 -3.33 -6.73
CA VAL A 132 -1.34 -4.38 -7.53
C VAL A 132 -2.06 -5.70 -7.27
N SER A 133 -2.64 -6.30 -8.31
CA SER A 133 -3.37 -7.57 -8.24
C SER A 133 -4.43 -7.58 -7.15
N GLY A 134 -5.44 -6.70 -7.29
CA GLY A 134 -6.54 -6.60 -6.34
C GLY A 134 -7.68 -5.74 -6.84
N GLY A 135 -8.73 -5.61 -6.04
CA GLY A 135 -9.97 -4.93 -6.42
C GLY A 135 -10.65 -4.21 -5.27
N ILE A 136 -11.77 -3.57 -5.57
CA ILE A 136 -12.60 -2.84 -4.62
C ILE A 136 -13.76 -3.73 -4.17
N MET A 137 -13.69 -4.22 -2.93
CA MET A 137 -14.80 -4.87 -2.26
C MET A 137 -15.66 -3.79 -1.58
N LEU A 138 -16.65 -3.27 -2.30
CA LEU A 138 -17.55 -2.25 -1.77
C LEU A 138 -18.68 -2.88 -0.94
N PRO A 139 -18.85 -2.49 0.32
CA PRO A 139 -20.18 -2.48 0.92
C PRO A 139 -21.12 -1.57 0.12
N ILE A 140 -22.39 -1.93 0.01
CA ILE A 140 -23.39 -1.22 -0.82
C ILE A 140 -23.56 0.26 -0.43
N ASP A 141 -23.22 0.60 0.81
CA ASP A 141 -23.36 1.95 1.41
C ASP A 141 -22.15 2.89 1.20
N LYS A 142 -21.02 2.39 0.68
CA LYS A 142 -19.83 3.22 0.46
C LYS A 142 -19.82 3.83 -0.94
N THR A 143 -19.59 5.15 -0.99
CA THR A 143 -19.39 5.87 -2.24
C THR A 143 -17.89 6.01 -2.61
N LEU A 144 -17.59 6.05 -3.90
CA LEU A 144 -16.24 6.32 -4.42
C LEU A 144 -15.97 7.81 -4.66
N LEU A 145 -16.95 8.69 -4.44
CA LEU A 145 -16.80 10.14 -4.67
C LEU A 145 -15.58 10.77 -4.00
N PRO A 146 -15.19 10.43 -2.76
CA PRO A 146 -13.97 10.97 -2.14
C PRO A 146 -12.69 10.63 -2.88
N LEU A 147 -12.70 9.63 -3.77
CA LEU A 147 -11.53 9.20 -4.55
C LEU A 147 -11.39 9.93 -5.90
N ARG A 148 -12.38 10.74 -6.30
CA ARG A 148 -12.45 11.38 -7.60
C ARG A 148 -11.19 12.17 -7.97
N GLU A 149 -10.61 12.90 -7.04
CA GLU A 149 -9.43 13.75 -7.23
C GLU A 149 -8.12 13.08 -6.79
N LYS A 150 -8.16 11.80 -6.37
CA LYS A 150 -6.98 11.06 -5.95
C LYS A 150 -6.17 10.54 -7.14
N ALA A 151 -4.85 10.44 -6.97
CA ALA A 151 -4.01 9.72 -7.92
C ALA A 151 -4.19 8.21 -7.73
N ILE A 152 -4.63 7.51 -8.76
CA ILE A 152 -4.97 6.08 -8.68
C ILE A 152 -4.22 5.32 -9.78
N LEU A 153 -3.36 4.40 -9.37
CA LEU A 153 -2.66 3.50 -10.27
C LEU A 153 -3.06 2.06 -9.96
N ILE A 154 -3.53 1.36 -10.98
CA ILE A 154 -3.95 -0.04 -10.87
C ILE A 154 -3.08 -0.87 -11.82
N TYR A 155 -2.43 -1.89 -11.28
CA TYR A 155 -1.62 -2.85 -12.04
C TYR A 155 -2.14 -4.25 -11.81
N HIS A 156 -2.22 -5.06 -12.88
CA HIS A 156 -2.59 -6.48 -12.80
C HIS A 156 -1.90 -7.27 -13.92
N GLY A 157 -1.56 -8.52 -13.65
CA GLY A 157 -1.08 -9.44 -14.69
C GLY A 157 -2.25 -10.08 -15.42
N SER A 158 -2.12 -10.27 -16.76
CA SER A 158 -3.18 -10.97 -17.50
C SER A 158 -3.32 -12.44 -17.09
N ASP A 159 -2.21 -13.05 -16.66
CA ASP A 159 -2.09 -14.47 -16.32
C ASP A 159 -2.06 -14.72 -14.79
N ASP A 160 -2.62 -13.78 -14.01
CA ASP A 160 -2.78 -13.93 -12.58
C ASP A 160 -3.77 -15.07 -12.28
N ASP A 161 -3.24 -16.15 -11.72
CA ASP A 161 -3.98 -17.37 -11.40
C ASP A 161 -4.50 -17.41 -9.96
N ILE A 162 -4.29 -16.33 -9.20
CA ILE A 162 -4.72 -16.18 -7.79
C ILE A 162 -5.86 -15.18 -7.68
N ILE A 163 -5.68 -13.98 -8.25
CA ILE A 163 -6.67 -12.92 -8.26
C ILE A 163 -7.09 -12.65 -9.71
N ASP A 164 -8.36 -12.83 -10.01
CA ASP A 164 -8.90 -12.58 -11.35
C ASP A 164 -8.64 -11.13 -11.76
N VAL A 165 -8.06 -10.92 -12.94
CA VAL A 165 -7.78 -9.60 -13.52
C VAL A 165 -9.04 -8.72 -13.60
N ASN A 166 -10.21 -9.33 -13.69
CA ASN A 166 -11.50 -8.64 -13.68
C ASN A 166 -11.74 -7.84 -12.39
N GLU A 167 -11.13 -8.20 -11.26
CA GLU A 167 -11.21 -7.40 -10.03
C GLU A 167 -10.67 -5.98 -10.23
N SER A 168 -9.51 -5.87 -10.88
CA SER A 168 -8.91 -4.58 -11.22
C SER A 168 -9.67 -3.82 -12.31
N ILE A 169 -10.17 -4.53 -13.33
CA ILE A 169 -10.98 -3.93 -14.40
C ILE A 169 -12.28 -3.37 -13.84
N GLN A 170 -12.96 -4.09 -12.96
CA GLN A 170 -14.18 -3.61 -12.30
C GLN A 170 -13.90 -2.41 -11.39
N ALA A 171 -12.80 -2.42 -10.62
CA ALA A 171 -12.38 -1.29 -9.80
C ALA A 171 -12.18 -0.04 -10.67
N TYR A 172 -11.46 -0.16 -11.78
CA TYR A 172 -11.26 0.92 -12.73
C TYR A 172 -12.60 1.46 -13.28
N ASN A 173 -13.49 0.58 -13.74
CA ASN A 173 -14.79 0.98 -14.30
C ASN A 173 -15.67 1.69 -13.27
N LYS A 174 -15.72 1.19 -12.03
CA LYS A 174 -16.45 1.85 -10.92
C LYS A 174 -15.94 3.27 -10.68
N LEU A 175 -14.61 3.48 -10.72
CA LEU A 175 -14.00 4.79 -10.53
C LEU A 175 -14.23 5.73 -11.73
N LYS A 176 -14.24 5.21 -12.94
CA LYS A 176 -14.62 6.00 -14.14
C LYS A 176 -16.08 6.48 -14.06
N ASN A 177 -16.99 5.67 -13.52
CA ASN A 177 -18.40 6.03 -13.35
C ASN A 177 -18.61 7.20 -12.36
N VAL A 178 -17.68 7.44 -11.43
CA VAL A 178 -17.68 8.62 -10.56
C VAL A 178 -16.78 9.74 -11.07
N ASP A 179 -16.39 9.69 -12.35
CA ASP A 179 -15.57 10.71 -13.03
C ASP A 179 -14.22 10.94 -12.34
N SER A 180 -13.54 9.84 -11.94
CA SER A 180 -12.19 9.92 -11.39
C SER A 180 -11.22 10.52 -12.42
N LYS A 181 -10.49 11.59 -12.02
CA LYS A 181 -9.68 12.41 -12.92
C LYS A 181 -8.31 11.79 -13.23
N ASN A 182 -7.67 11.24 -12.21
CA ASN A 182 -6.27 10.81 -12.25
C ASN A 182 -6.18 9.29 -12.02
N ILE A 183 -6.76 8.50 -12.93
CA ILE A 183 -6.77 7.05 -12.85
C ILE A 183 -6.09 6.40 -14.05
N GLU A 184 -5.21 5.44 -13.79
CA GLU A 184 -4.57 4.58 -14.80
C GLU A 184 -4.77 3.12 -14.43
N LEU A 185 -5.20 2.29 -15.38
CA LEU A 185 -5.20 0.83 -15.30
C LEU A 185 -4.16 0.30 -16.29
N LYS A 186 -3.29 -0.58 -15.81
CA LYS A 186 -2.29 -1.25 -16.63
C LYS A 186 -2.34 -2.76 -16.42
N ILE A 187 -2.78 -3.46 -17.45
CA ILE A 187 -2.68 -4.92 -17.52
C ILE A 187 -1.32 -5.27 -18.13
N ILE A 188 -0.57 -6.12 -17.47
CA ILE A 188 0.75 -6.58 -17.92
C ILE A 188 0.56 -7.96 -18.53
N GLU A 189 0.71 -8.02 -19.85
CA GLU A 189 0.49 -9.24 -20.62
C GLU A 189 1.50 -10.34 -20.26
N ASN A 190 1.01 -11.58 -20.17
CA ASN A 190 1.77 -12.78 -19.85
C ASN A 190 2.50 -12.73 -18.50
N GLU A 191 2.01 -11.93 -17.54
CA GLU A 191 2.59 -11.80 -16.21
C GLU A 191 1.64 -12.29 -15.13
N LYS A 192 2.22 -13.00 -14.16
CA LYS A 192 1.56 -13.42 -12.91
C LYS A 192 1.75 -12.37 -11.83
N GLU A 193 0.99 -12.47 -10.76
CA GLU A 193 0.96 -11.55 -9.61
C GLU A 193 2.34 -11.06 -9.15
N LEU A 194 3.29 -11.99 -8.94
CA LEU A 194 4.60 -11.67 -8.36
C LEU A 194 5.47 -10.77 -9.26
N ASN A 195 5.34 -10.85 -10.57
CA ASN A 195 6.15 -10.09 -11.52
C ASN A 195 5.58 -8.69 -11.75
N VAL A 196 4.27 -8.54 -11.71
CA VAL A 196 3.56 -7.25 -11.87
C VAL A 196 3.97 -6.26 -10.79
N THR A 197 4.18 -6.74 -9.57
CA THR A 197 4.64 -5.92 -8.44
C THR A 197 5.95 -5.20 -8.76
N TYR A 198 6.90 -5.87 -9.44
CA TYR A 198 8.16 -5.26 -9.84
C TYR A 198 7.97 -4.13 -10.87
N HIS A 199 7.12 -4.33 -11.87
CA HIS A 199 6.83 -3.33 -12.91
C HIS A 199 6.14 -2.08 -12.34
N GLY A 200 5.14 -2.26 -11.48
CA GLY A 200 4.43 -1.17 -10.81
C GLY A 200 5.36 -0.33 -9.93
N ILE A 201 6.20 -0.97 -9.14
CA ILE A 201 7.18 -0.32 -8.28
C ILE A 201 8.21 0.46 -9.10
N LYS A 202 8.76 -0.13 -10.18
CA LYS A 202 9.75 0.53 -11.04
C LYS A 202 9.20 1.82 -11.67
N LYS A 203 7.93 1.84 -12.06
CA LYS A 203 7.30 3.05 -12.60
C LYS A 203 7.12 4.13 -11.53
N LEU A 204 6.67 3.78 -10.33
CA LEU A 204 6.59 4.69 -9.18
C LEU A 204 7.93 5.35 -8.87
N LEU A 205 9.01 4.56 -8.91
CA LEU A 205 10.35 5.01 -8.58
C LEU A 205 11.01 5.86 -9.68
N ASN A 206 10.57 5.71 -10.94
CA ASN A 206 11.09 6.48 -12.08
C ASN A 206 10.28 7.75 -12.38
N SER A 207 9.11 7.93 -11.74
CA SER A 207 8.23 9.11 -11.92
C SER A 207 8.41 10.19 -10.84
N SER A 208 9.40 10.02 -9.96
CA SER A 208 9.72 10.92 -8.84
C SER A 208 11.01 11.70 -9.09
#